data_aaf3904864e04159021bf1bd930f16f7
#
_entry.id   aaf3904864e04159021bf1bd930f16f7
#
_cell.length_a   1.000
_cell.length_b   1.000
_cell.length_c   1.000
_cell.angle_alpha   90.00
_cell.angle_beta   90.00
_cell.angle_gamma   90.00
#
_symmetry.space_group_name_H-M   'P 1'
#
loop_
_entity.id
_entity.type
_entity.pdbx_description
1 polymer ?
#
loop_
_entity_poly.entity_id
_entity_poly.type
_entity_poly.pdbx_seq_one_letter_code
_entity_poly.pdbx_strand_id
1 'polypeptide(L)'
;GLAGLGYIVTATFLPVIARAALPGSPFLDMFWPLLGLGVMVGALLSTKVPLTGDLRYLLAGCYFIQALSIAVSLWSPTLPGFIFGSFVLGIPFTALTFFAMQEVRRLRPDTATSYMGLITAVYGVGQIAGPPMVAVMLRRTATVEAGFTLSLEIAAGALVLGALIYLWMTRMWPMNPSRPRTGT
;
A
#
# COMPACT_ATOMS: atom_id res chain seq x y z
N GLY A 1 2.43 0.77 -9.51
CA GLY A 1 1.90 2.15 -9.50
C GLY A 1 0.75 2.34 -8.53
N LEU A 2 -0.26 1.45 -8.52
CA LEU A 2 -1.44 1.56 -7.64
C LEU A 2 -1.06 1.61 -6.14
N ALA A 3 -0.09 0.81 -5.70
CA ALA A 3 0.40 0.86 -4.33
C ALA A 3 1.10 2.18 -4.01
N GLY A 4 1.88 2.72 -4.95
CA GLY A 4 2.52 4.02 -4.80
C GLY A 4 1.49 5.15 -4.64
N LEU A 5 0.44 5.14 -5.46
CA LEU A 5 -0.68 6.08 -5.36
C LEU A 5 -1.40 5.95 -4.01
N GLY A 6 -1.81 4.74 -3.63
CA GLY A 6 -2.51 4.49 -2.38
C GLY A 6 -1.71 4.91 -1.16
N TYR A 7 -0.42 4.58 -1.13
CA TYR A 7 0.49 4.96 -0.06
C TYR A 7 0.64 6.48 0.07
N ILE A 8 1.00 7.18 -1.01
CA ILE A 8 1.32 8.60 -0.93
C ILE A 8 0.11 9.45 -0.56
N VAL A 9 -1.06 9.13 -1.12
CA VAL A 9 -2.31 9.85 -0.79
C VAL A 9 -2.62 9.68 0.70
N THR A 10 -2.52 8.45 1.22
CA THR A 10 -2.83 8.19 2.61
C THR A 10 -1.78 8.80 3.55
N ALA A 11 -0.50 8.57 3.29
CA ALA A 11 0.58 9.08 4.14
C ALA A 11 0.62 10.62 4.19
N THR A 12 0.28 11.28 3.09
CA THR A 12 0.32 12.75 3.03
C THR A 12 -0.93 13.39 3.63
N PHE A 13 -2.12 12.86 3.34
CA PHE A 13 -3.36 13.55 3.62
C PHE A 13 -4.11 13.02 4.84
N LEU A 14 -3.90 11.78 5.26
CA LEU A 14 -4.53 11.25 6.48
C LEU A 14 -4.16 12.05 7.75
N PRO A 15 -2.90 12.48 7.96
CA PRO A 15 -2.58 13.37 9.09
C PRO A 15 -3.28 14.73 9.02
N VAL A 16 -3.48 15.26 7.81
CA VAL A 16 -4.18 16.54 7.60
C VAL A 16 -5.65 16.41 8.00
N ILE A 17 -6.29 15.33 7.55
CA ILE A 17 -7.69 15.03 7.89
C ILE A 17 -7.84 14.82 9.40
N ALA A 18 -6.94 14.06 10.01
CA ALA A 18 -6.96 13.81 11.44
C ALA A 18 -6.85 15.10 12.26
N ARG A 19 -6.00 16.06 11.83
CA ARG A 19 -5.89 17.37 12.48
C ARG A 19 -7.16 18.21 12.34
N ALA A 20 -7.83 18.13 11.21
CA ALA A 20 -9.11 18.83 11.01
C ALA A 20 -10.24 18.23 11.85
N ALA A 21 -10.28 16.90 11.99
CA ALA A 21 -11.30 16.19 12.77
C ALA A 21 -11.09 16.27 14.29
N LEU A 22 -9.84 16.40 14.76
CA LEU A 22 -9.47 16.35 16.17
C LEU A 22 -8.55 17.53 16.54
N PRO A 23 -9.02 18.78 16.43
CA PRO A 23 -8.19 19.96 16.69
C PRO A 23 -7.66 19.96 18.13
N GLY A 24 -6.35 20.26 18.27
CA GLY A 24 -5.69 20.40 19.58
C GLY A 24 -5.27 19.07 20.25
N SER A 25 -5.46 17.93 19.61
CA SER A 25 -4.98 16.65 20.15
C SER A 25 -3.46 16.50 19.98
N PRO A 26 -2.67 16.35 21.07
CA PRO A 26 -1.23 16.13 20.98
C PRO A 26 -0.85 14.79 20.34
N PHE A 27 -1.78 13.84 20.28
CA PHE A 27 -1.55 12.53 19.67
C PHE A 27 -1.51 12.54 18.14
N LEU A 28 -1.89 13.65 17.50
CA LEU A 28 -1.84 13.77 16.04
C LEU A 28 -0.40 13.79 15.50
N ASP A 29 0.56 14.20 16.32
CA ASP A 29 1.97 14.17 15.96
C ASP A 29 2.55 12.74 16.01
N MET A 30 1.82 11.82 16.63
CA MET A 30 2.19 10.39 16.70
C MET A 30 1.92 9.61 15.40
N PHE A 31 1.28 10.23 14.38
CA PHE A 31 1.02 9.57 13.09
C PHE A 31 2.30 8.98 12.48
N TRP A 32 3.33 9.79 12.34
CA TRP A 32 4.59 9.35 11.72
C TRP A 32 5.35 8.32 12.54
N PRO A 33 5.51 8.47 13.87
CA PRO A 33 6.05 7.42 14.72
C PRO A 33 5.28 6.10 14.63
N LEU A 34 3.95 6.13 14.64
CA LEU A 34 3.11 4.93 14.55
C LEU A 34 3.22 4.26 13.19
N LEU A 35 3.20 5.04 12.11
CA LEU A 35 3.46 4.55 10.76
C LEU A 35 4.84 3.87 10.69
N GLY A 36 5.88 4.53 11.23
CA GLY A 36 7.24 3.99 11.27
C GLY A 36 7.34 2.70 12.07
N LEU A 37 6.66 2.61 13.21
CA LEU A 37 6.56 1.38 14.00
C LEU A 37 5.88 0.26 13.21
N GLY A 38 4.80 0.56 12.50
CA GLY A 38 4.14 -0.38 11.59
C GLY A 38 5.07 -0.87 10.49
N VAL A 39 5.83 0.03 9.86
CA VAL A 39 6.85 -0.31 8.86
C VAL A 39 7.91 -1.25 9.42
N MET A 40 8.41 -0.99 10.62
CA MET A 40 9.40 -1.83 11.30
C MET A 40 8.84 -3.23 11.60
N VAL A 41 7.62 -3.30 12.15
CA VAL A 41 6.94 -4.58 12.43
C VAL A 41 6.70 -5.35 11.13
N GLY A 42 6.24 -4.68 10.08
CA GLY A 42 6.02 -5.28 8.76
C GLY A 42 7.31 -5.83 8.14
N ALA A 43 8.42 -5.10 8.26
CA ALA A 43 9.72 -5.57 7.80
C ALA A 43 10.15 -6.85 8.53
N LEU A 44 10.06 -6.88 9.86
CA LEU A 44 10.41 -8.04 10.67
C LEU A 44 9.50 -9.25 10.38
N LEU A 45 8.19 -9.04 10.24
CA LEU A 45 7.25 -10.11 9.88
C LEU A 45 7.54 -10.70 8.49
N SER A 46 7.87 -9.84 7.53
CA SER A 46 8.17 -10.27 6.16
C SER A 46 9.35 -11.24 6.07
N THR A 47 10.35 -11.12 6.98
CA THR A 47 11.50 -12.03 7.02
C THR A 47 11.15 -13.44 7.52
N LYS A 48 10.03 -13.58 8.23
CA LYS A 48 9.57 -14.87 8.78
C LYS A 48 8.61 -15.59 7.86
N VAL A 49 8.10 -14.93 6.83
CA VAL A 49 7.16 -15.54 5.89
C VAL A 49 7.91 -16.49 4.95
N PRO A 50 7.52 -17.77 4.86
CA PRO A 50 8.15 -18.70 3.93
C PRO A 50 7.86 -18.29 2.47
N LEU A 51 8.93 -18.17 1.67
CA LEU A 51 8.85 -17.77 0.28
C LEU A 51 8.61 -18.97 -0.69
N THR A 52 8.03 -20.06 -0.18
CA THR A 52 7.84 -21.32 -0.93
C THR A 52 6.58 -21.34 -1.79
N GLY A 53 5.59 -20.53 -1.44
CA GLY A 53 4.30 -20.45 -2.14
C GLY A 53 4.28 -19.43 -3.29
N ASP A 54 3.08 -19.14 -3.77
CA ASP A 54 2.82 -18.07 -4.73
C ASP A 54 2.76 -16.72 -4.02
N LEU A 55 3.81 -15.91 -4.21
CA LEU A 55 3.96 -14.62 -3.54
C LEU A 55 2.90 -13.59 -3.97
N ARG A 56 2.17 -13.84 -5.07
CA ARG A 56 1.08 -12.97 -5.53
C ARG A 56 -0.08 -12.92 -4.52
N TYR A 57 -0.32 -13.99 -3.74
CA TYR A 57 -1.28 -13.96 -2.65
C TYR A 57 -0.83 -13.03 -1.52
N LEU A 58 0.46 -13.04 -1.18
CA LEU A 58 1.02 -12.14 -0.18
C LEU A 58 0.95 -10.68 -0.65
N LEU A 59 1.25 -10.43 -1.92
CA LEU A 59 1.10 -9.11 -2.53
C LEU A 59 -0.35 -8.63 -2.49
N ALA A 60 -1.32 -9.48 -2.89
CA ALA A 60 -2.74 -9.16 -2.79
C ALA A 60 -3.15 -8.85 -1.34
N GLY A 61 -2.66 -9.63 -0.38
CA GLY A 61 -2.88 -9.39 1.05
C GLY A 61 -2.34 -8.03 1.52
N CYS A 62 -1.13 -7.66 1.09
CA CYS A 62 -0.55 -6.35 1.41
C CYS A 62 -1.41 -5.19 0.86
N TYR A 63 -1.86 -5.29 -0.39
CA TYR A 63 -2.76 -4.30 -0.98
C TYR A 63 -4.09 -4.20 -0.23
N PHE A 64 -4.66 -5.35 0.13
CA PHE A 64 -5.92 -5.39 0.88
C PHE A 64 -5.78 -4.78 2.28
N ILE A 65 -4.70 -5.08 3.02
CA ILE A 65 -4.44 -4.51 4.34
C ILE A 65 -4.28 -2.98 4.25
N GLN A 66 -3.60 -2.46 3.21
CA GLN A 66 -3.51 -1.02 2.99
C GLN A 66 -4.89 -0.40 2.72
N ALA A 67 -5.71 -1.01 1.85
CA ALA A 67 -7.06 -0.53 1.59
C ALA A 67 -7.92 -0.53 2.85
N LEU A 68 -7.84 -1.59 3.65
CA LEU A 68 -8.56 -1.71 4.91
C LEU A 68 -8.13 -0.64 5.93
N SER A 69 -6.84 -0.31 6.02
CA SER A 69 -6.36 0.75 6.91
C SER A 69 -6.96 2.11 6.57
N ILE A 70 -7.11 2.40 5.28
CA ILE A 70 -7.78 3.63 4.81
C ILE A 70 -9.27 3.59 5.17
N ALA A 71 -9.95 2.48 4.90
CA ALA A 71 -11.36 2.32 5.19
C ALA A 71 -11.67 2.50 6.69
N VAL A 72 -10.87 1.90 7.56
CA VAL A 72 -11.01 2.06 9.03
C VAL A 72 -10.85 3.52 9.44
N SER A 73 -9.88 4.23 8.88
CA SER A 73 -9.66 5.65 9.19
C SER A 73 -10.81 6.54 8.71
N LEU A 74 -11.48 6.19 7.60
CA LEU A 74 -12.63 6.91 7.07
C LEU A 74 -13.92 6.63 7.87
N TRP A 75 -14.15 5.37 8.24
CA TRP A 75 -15.39 4.97 8.97
C TRP A 75 -15.35 5.33 10.45
N SER A 76 -14.18 5.42 11.03
CA SER A 76 -13.98 5.77 12.43
C SER A 76 -13.05 6.98 12.54
N PRO A 77 -13.54 8.22 12.28
CA PRO A 77 -12.76 9.45 12.39
C PRO A 77 -12.51 9.84 13.85
N THR A 78 -12.03 8.87 14.63
CA THR A 78 -11.71 8.99 16.05
C THR A 78 -10.22 8.82 16.27
N LEU A 79 -9.72 9.27 17.40
CA LEU A 79 -8.32 9.11 17.74
C LEU A 79 -7.84 7.64 17.68
N PRO A 80 -8.56 6.65 18.27
CA PRO A 80 -8.20 5.24 18.10
C PRO A 80 -8.20 4.77 16.64
N GLY A 81 -9.16 5.22 15.83
CA GLY A 81 -9.22 4.88 14.40
C GLY A 81 -8.02 5.38 13.63
N PHE A 82 -7.57 6.61 13.88
CA PHE A 82 -6.36 7.17 13.25
C PHE A 82 -5.07 6.50 13.74
N ILE A 83 -4.96 6.19 15.04
CA ILE A 83 -3.82 5.47 15.60
C ILE A 83 -3.69 4.09 14.96
N PHE A 84 -4.78 3.32 14.97
CA PHE A 84 -4.81 1.98 14.40
C PHE A 84 -4.57 2.01 12.89
N GLY A 85 -5.25 2.90 12.16
CA GLY A 85 -5.07 3.06 10.72
C GLY A 85 -3.63 3.41 10.34
N SER A 86 -2.99 4.33 11.07
CA SER A 86 -1.60 4.72 10.83
C SER A 86 -0.63 3.56 11.03
N PHE A 87 -0.78 2.81 12.10
CA PHE A 87 0.05 1.64 12.40
C PHE A 87 -0.15 0.54 11.36
N VAL A 88 -1.41 0.19 11.06
CA VAL A 88 -1.72 -0.88 10.10
C VAL A 88 -1.29 -0.51 8.68
N LEU A 89 -1.36 0.77 8.30
CA LEU A 89 -0.86 1.26 7.00
C LEU A 89 0.64 0.98 6.81
N GLY A 90 1.43 1.10 7.88
CA GLY A 90 2.88 0.87 7.84
C GLY A 90 3.26 -0.58 7.59
N ILE A 91 2.52 -1.54 8.11
CA ILE A 91 2.87 -2.97 8.07
C ILE A 91 3.11 -3.47 6.63
N PRO A 92 2.21 -3.30 5.67
CA PRO A 92 2.40 -3.81 4.32
C PRO A 92 3.38 -2.99 3.47
N PHE A 93 3.83 -1.84 3.91
CA PHE A 93 4.67 -0.94 3.12
C PHE A 93 5.97 -1.58 2.67
N THR A 94 6.79 -2.07 3.61
CA THR A 94 8.03 -2.79 3.31
C THR A 94 7.79 -4.21 2.82
N ALA A 95 6.76 -4.88 3.36
CA ALA A 95 6.36 -6.22 2.95
C ALA A 95 6.04 -6.29 1.45
N LEU A 96 5.29 -5.33 0.94
CA LEU A 96 4.91 -5.26 -0.48
C LEU A 96 6.14 -5.13 -1.37
N THR A 97 7.05 -4.23 -1.04
CA THR A 97 8.30 -4.04 -1.79
C THR A 97 9.16 -5.30 -1.71
N PHE A 98 9.30 -5.88 -0.53
CA PHE A 98 10.08 -7.09 -0.32
C PHE A 98 9.52 -8.26 -1.17
N PHE A 99 8.23 -8.57 -1.08
CA PHE A 99 7.63 -9.67 -1.84
C PHE A 99 7.65 -9.41 -3.35
N ALA A 100 7.44 -8.17 -3.80
CA ALA A 100 7.55 -7.83 -5.22
C ALA A 100 8.96 -8.08 -5.76
N MET A 101 10.00 -7.68 -5.02
CA MET A 101 11.39 -7.92 -5.40
C MET A 101 11.74 -9.42 -5.40
N GLN A 102 11.23 -10.17 -4.44
CA GLN A 102 11.42 -11.63 -4.39
C GLN A 102 10.73 -12.34 -5.57
N GLU A 103 9.52 -11.90 -5.93
CA GLU A 103 8.81 -12.48 -7.08
C GLU A 103 9.56 -12.19 -8.40
N VAL A 104 10.12 -10.99 -8.56
CA VAL A 104 10.96 -10.66 -9.72
C VAL A 104 12.19 -11.55 -9.78
N ARG A 105 12.92 -11.71 -8.68
CA ARG A 105 14.11 -12.60 -8.62
C ARG A 105 13.75 -14.03 -8.99
N ARG A 106 12.56 -14.48 -8.59
CA ARG A 106 12.08 -15.82 -8.86
C ARG A 106 11.71 -16.03 -10.33
N LEU A 107 11.06 -15.04 -10.94
CA LEU A 107 10.55 -15.13 -12.32
C LEU A 107 11.61 -14.80 -13.38
N ARG A 108 12.52 -13.89 -13.07
CA ARG A 108 13.53 -13.36 -14.01
C ARG A 108 14.90 -13.19 -13.33
N PRO A 109 15.57 -14.29 -12.95
CA PRO A 109 16.83 -14.23 -12.21
C PRO A 109 17.92 -13.46 -12.97
N ASP A 110 18.04 -13.67 -14.28
CA ASP A 110 19.10 -13.07 -15.10
C ASP A 110 18.93 -11.56 -15.33
N THR A 111 17.70 -11.06 -15.27
CA THR A 111 17.36 -9.66 -15.52
C THR A 111 16.68 -9.00 -14.31
N ALA A 112 16.81 -9.60 -13.14
CA ALA A 112 16.12 -9.17 -11.92
C ALA A 112 16.34 -7.69 -11.60
N THR A 113 17.57 -7.20 -11.72
CA THR A 113 17.93 -5.80 -11.41
C THR A 113 17.14 -4.81 -12.28
N SER A 114 17.02 -5.06 -13.59
CA SER A 114 16.29 -4.20 -14.52
C SER A 114 14.78 -4.16 -14.16
N TYR A 115 14.19 -5.32 -13.88
CA TYR A 115 12.76 -5.39 -13.50
C TYR A 115 12.50 -4.79 -12.12
N MET A 116 13.42 -4.91 -11.16
CA MET A 116 13.34 -4.23 -9.88
C MET A 116 13.35 -2.71 -10.06
N GLY A 117 14.25 -2.20 -10.91
CA GLY A 117 14.28 -0.79 -11.28
C GLY A 117 12.96 -0.33 -11.91
N LEU A 118 12.40 -1.11 -12.83
CA LEU A 118 11.13 -0.82 -13.48
C LEU A 118 9.97 -0.76 -12.46
N ILE A 119 9.87 -1.74 -11.55
CA ILE A 119 8.83 -1.76 -10.52
C ILE A 119 8.95 -0.53 -9.61
N THR A 120 10.18 -0.19 -9.22
CA THR A 120 10.45 1.01 -8.40
C THR A 120 10.05 2.29 -9.13
N ALA A 121 10.37 2.40 -10.42
CA ALA A 121 9.99 3.54 -11.25
C ALA A 121 8.46 3.66 -11.36
N VAL A 122 7.76 2.56 -11.67
CA VAL A 122 6.29 2.53 -11.75
C VAL A 122 5.63 2.84 -10.40
N TYR A 123 6.23 2.39 -9.29
CA TYR A 123 5.80 2.76 -7.95
C TYR A 123 5.93 4.28 -7.73
N GLY A 124 7.08 4.85 -8.11
CA GLY A 124 7.32 6.31 -8.06
C GLY A 124 6.34 7.11 -8.90
N VAL A 125 6.00 6.65 -10.12
CA VAL A 125 4.97 7.28 -10.96
C VAL A 125 3.62 7.35 -10.22
N GLY A 126 3.23 6.27 -9.54
CA GLY A 126 2.04 6.26 -8.70
C GLY A 126 2.09 7.33 -7.59
N GLN A 127 3.24 7.49 -6.94
CA GLN A 127 3.43 8.51 -5.92
C GLN A 127 3.36 9.93 -6.50
N ILE A 128 3.94 10.16 -7.67
CA ILE A 128 3.89 11.46 -8.35
C ILE A 128 2.45 11.81 -8.76
N ALA A 129 1.65 10.83 -9.17
CA ALA A 129 0.26 11.03 -9.58
C ALA A 129 -0.70 11.35 -8.41
N GLY A 130 -0.35 10.97 -7.18
CA GLY A 130 -1.20 11.16 -6.00
C GLY A 130 -1.56 12.60 -5.70
N PRO A 131 -0.60 13.50 -5.43
CA PRO A 131 -0.88 14.90 -5.08
C PRO A 131 -1.67 15.67 -6.14
N PRO A 132 -1.37 15.57 -7.45
CA PRO A 132 -2.20 16.18 -8.50
C PRO A 132 -3.64 15.64 -8.51
N MET A 133 -3.84 14.34 -8.29
CA MET A 133 -5.17 13.75 -8.18
C MET A 133 -5.96 14.39 -7.04
N VAL A 134 -5.37 14.50 -5.85
CA VAL A 134 -6.00 15.14 -4.69
C VAL A 134 -6.32 16.60 -4.98
N ALA A 135 -5.41 17.35 -5.62
CA ALA A 135 -5.65 18.74 -6.00
C ALA A 135 -6.86 18.89 -6.94
N VAL A 136 -7.06 17.97 -7.86
CA VAL A 136 -8.24 17.94 -8.75
C VAL A 136 -9.51 17.65 -7.94
N MET A 137 -9.47 16.68 -7.00
CA MET A 137 -10.63 16.36 -6.17
C MET A 137 -11.04 17.54 -5.30
N LEU A 138 -10.08 18.23 -4.68
CA LEU A 138 -10.34 19.44 -3.88
C LEU A 138 -11.00 20.56 -4.68
N ARG A 139 -10.69 20.67 -5.97
CA ARG A 139 -11.32 21.68 -6.87
C ARG A 139 -12.73 21.30 -7.31
N ARG A 140 -13.06 20.00 -7.30
CA ARG A 140 -14.33 19.47 -7.80
C ARG A 140 -15.38 19.24 -6.71
N THR A 141 -14.99 19.29 -5.46
CA THR A 141 -15.87 19.08 -4.30
C THR A 141 -16.26 20.42 -3.66
N ALA A 142 -17.43 20.44 -3.03
CA ALA A 142 -17.96 21.63 -2.39
C ALA A 142 -17.20 22.02 -1.09
N THR A 143 -16.57 21.04 -0.45
CA THR A 143 -15.80 21.24 0.78
C THR A 143 -14.46 20.55 0.71
N VAL A 144 -13.48 21.08 1.42
CA VAL A 144 -12.12 20.52 1.52
C VAL A 144 -12.16 19.11 2.11
N GLU A 145 -13.02 18.90 3.11
CA GLU A 145 -13.21 17.60 3.76
C GLU A 145 -13.72 16.54 2.77
N ALA A 146 -14.75 16.87 1.98
CA ALA A 146 -15.27 15.98 0.95
C ALA A 146 -14.20 15.64 -0.11
N GLY A 147 -13.34 16.61 -0.45
CA GLY A 147 -12.24 16.39 -1.41
C GLY A 147 -11.19 15.42 -0.90
N PHE A 148 -10.82 15.52 0.37
CA PHE A 148 -9.88 14.57 0.99
C PHE A 148 -10.50 13.18 1.15
N THR A 149 -11.76 13.10 1.61
CA THR A 149 -12.48 11.83 1.75
C THR A 149 -12.55 11.09 0.40
N LEU A 150 -13.00 11.77 -0.65
CA LEU A 150 -13.04 11.21 -2.00
C LEU A 150 -11.66 10.75 -2.50
N SER A 151 -10.62 11.50 -2.19
CA SER A 151 -9.24 11.13 -2.56
C SER A 151 -8.77 9.85 -1.87
N LEU A 152 -9.11 9.68 -0.59
CA LEU A 152 -8.81 8.45 0.15
C LEU A 152 -9.65 7.26 -0.35
N GLU A 153 -10.91 7.48 -0.72
CA GLU A 153 -11.76 6.45 -1.33
C GLU A 153 -11.20 5.97 -2.67
N ILE A 154 -10.75 6.90 -3.51
CA ILE A 154 -10.09 6.58 -4.78
C ILE A 154 -8.78 5.80 -4.51
N ALA A 155 -7.99 6.20 -3.54
CA ALA A 155 -6.77 5.50 -3.15
C ALA A 155 -7.05 4.07 -2.66
N ALA A 156 -8.07 3.91 -1.80
CA ALA A 156 -8.51 2.59 -1.34
C ALA A 156 -9.02 1.72 -2.49
N GLY A 157 -9.82 2.29 -3.39
CA GLY A 157 -10.30 1.61 -4.60
C GLY A 157 -9.17 1.15 -5.52
N ALA A 158 -8.14 1.99 -5.72
CA ALA A 158 -6.95 1.63 -6.48
C ALA A 158 -6.18 0.47 -5.83
N LEU A 159 -6.09 0.44 -4.51
CA LEU A 159 -5.47 -0.67 -3.77
C LEU A 159 -6.30 -1.96 -3.89
N VAL A 160 -7.62 -1.89 -3.74
CA VAL A 160 -8.51 -3.05 -3.95
C VAL A 160 -8.36 -3.58 -5.38
N LEU A 161 -8.35 -2.69 -6.38
CA LEU A 161 -8.10 -3.08 -7.77
C LEU A 161 -6.75 -3.79 -7.93
N GLY A 162 -5.69 -3.30 -7.29
CA GLY A 162 -4.38 -3.94 -7.27
C GLY A 162 -4.41 -5.35 -6.67
N ALA A 163 -5.12 -5.52 -5.55
CA ALA A 163 -5.32 -6.83 -4.92
C ALA A 163 -6.06 -7.80 -5.87
N LEU A 164 -7.14 -7.33 -6.49
CA LEU A 164 -7.92 -8.13 -7.45
C LEU A 164 -7.11 -8.52 -8.69
N ILE A 165 -6.26 -7.63 -9.21
CA ILE A 165 -5.34 -7.94 -10.32
C ILE A 165 -4.40 -9.08 -9.92
N TYR A 166 -3.77 -9.03 -8.74
CA TYR A 166 -2.92 -10.13 -8.27
C TYR A 166 -3.68 -11.43 -8.12
N LEU A 167 -4.88 -11.42 -7.53
CA LEU A 167 -5.72 -12.61 -7.40
C LEU A 167 -6.18 -13.15 -8.76
N TRP A 168 -6.49 -12.28 -9.71
CA TRP A 168 -6.80 -12.67 -11.07
C TRP A 168 -5.60 -13.33 -11.76
N MET A 169 -4.40 -12.75 -11.60
CA MET A 169 -3.16 -13.32 -12.13
C MET A 169 -2.86 -14.72 -11.58
N THR A 170 -3.17 -15.00 -10.31
CA THR A 170 -2.96 -16.34 -9.74
C THR A 170 -3.87 -17.40 -10.39
N ARG A 171 -5.06 -17.00 -10.81
CA ARG A 171 -6.02 -17.89 -11.50
C ARG A 171 -5.67 -18.11 -12.98
N MET A 172 -5.26 -17.04 -13.66
CA MET A 172 -4.97 -17.10 -15.12
C MET A 172 -3.62 -17.78 -15.40
N TRP A 173 -2.65 -17.61 -14.53
CA TRP A 173 -1.30 -18.16 -14.67
C TRP A 173 -0.91 -18.90 -13.37
N PRO A 174 -1.53 -20.08 -13.08
CA PRO A 174 -1.20 -20.83 -11.89
C PRO A 174 0.26 -21.28 -11.93
N MET A 175 0.96 -21.10 -10.81
CA MET A 175 2.32 -21.58 -10.67
C MET A 175 2.30 -23.09 -10.48
N ASN A 176 2.93 -23.82 -11.40
CA ASN A 176 3.04 -25.27 -11.33
C ASN A 176 4.22 -25.64 -10.41
N PRO A 177 3.99 -26.17 -9.20
CA PRO A 177 5.08 -26.50 -8.26
C PRO A 177 5.96 -27.65 -8.73
N SER A 178 5.61 -28.35 -9.81
CA SER A 178 6.25 -29.58 -10.30
C SER A 178 7.24 -29.41 -11.45
N ARG A 179 7.58 -28.18 -11.88
CA ARG A 179 8.69 -28.00 -12.84
C ARG A 179 10.02 -27.91 -12.10
N PRO A 180 10.88 -28.96 -12.16
CA PRO A 180 12.27 -28.83 -11.74
C PRO A 180 12.90 -27.67 -12.53
N ARG A 181 13.60 -26.78 -11.85
CA ARG A 181 14.43 -25.78 -12.52
C ARG A 181 15.51 -26.54 -13.26
N THR A 182 15.38 -26.68 -14.58
CA THR A 182 16.52 -27.02 -15.42
C THR A 182 17.42 -25.79 -15.45
N GLY A 183 18.38 -25.77 -14.51
CA GLY A 183 19.54 -24.91 -14.61
C GLY A 183 20.45 -25.49 -15.69
N THR A 184 20.66 -24.74 -16.69
CA THR A 184 21.88 -24.78 -17.55
C THR A 184 22.42 -23.38 -17.61
#